data_72c02e4130495a25fa21137c395282ea
#
_entry.id   72c02e4130495a25fa21137c395282ea
#
_cell.length_a   1.000
_cell.length_b   1.000
_cell.length_c   1.000
_cell.angle_alpha   90.00
_cell.angle_beta   90.00
_cell.angle_gamma   90.00
#
_symmetry.space_group_name_H-M   'P 1'
#
loop_
_entity.id
_entity.type
_entity.pdbx_description
1 polymer ?
#
loop_
_entity_poly.entity_id
_entity_poly.type
_entity_poly.pdbx_seq_one_letter_code
_entity_poly.pdbx_strand_id
1 'polypeptide(L)'
;MNKKILIICRGGGDLATGIVHRLFRAGFPVLVLETDSPAAIRRQVSFSEAVYDGTATVEGVTAERIASADKASVNHVLEEGRVPLLVDPEGSSIPLLKPDIVVDAIIAKKNLGTAKEMAPLVIGVGPGFTAGEDVDLVVESMRGHNLARIFTTGSALPNTGIPGNIGGFTKERVLHAEAAGYMKNIRQIGDIVEKGEEIARIYEKMTEDGTFSGSYVSVEASISGIIRGLIREGYHFQKGFKIADIDPRESELANCFTISDKARSIGGSVLEAVCGYVNG
;
A
#
# COMPACT_ATOMS: atom_id res chain seq x y z
N MET A 1 18.12 -28.65 -5.89
CA MET A 1 17.09 -28.36 -4.86
C MET A 1 16.84 -26.88 -4.90
N ASN A 2 15.68 -26.44 -5.38
CA ASN A 2 15.37 -25.01 -5.31
C ASN A 2 15.23 -24.62 -3.83
N LYS A 3 16.18 -23.85 -3.31
CA LYS A 3 16.06 -23.21 -2.01
C LYS A 3 14.76 -22.41 -2.02
N LYS A 4 13.85 -22.71 -1.09
CA LYS A 4 12.63 -21.89 -0.95
C LYS A 4 13.08 -20.53 -0.46
N ILE A 5 13.04 -19.53 -1.33
CA ILE A 5 13.45 -18.16 -1.03
C ILE A 5 12.32 -17.46 -0.31
N LEU A 6 12.54 -16.97 0.90
CA LEU A 6 11.59 -16.14 1.64
C LEU A 6 11.78 -14.67 1.26
N ILE A 7 10.70 -14.02 0.85
CA ILE A 7 10.64 -12.58 0.58
C ILE A 7 9.85 -11.91 1.69
N ILE A 8 10.37 -10.84 2.27
CA ILE A 8 9.62 -9.96 3.16
C ILE A 8 9.32 -8.65 2.43
N CYS A 9 8.04 -8.28 2.36
CA CYS A 9 7.60 -6.99 1.83
C CYS A 9 7.18 -6.07 2.98
N ARG A 10 7.86 -4.96 3.18
CA ARG A 10 7.48 -3.91 4.11
C ARG A 10 6.44 -3.01 3.45
N GLY A 11 5.23 -2.99 4.02
CA GLY A 11 4.05 -2.31 3.49
C GLY A 11 3.07 -3.25 2.78
N GLY A 12 1.77 -3.02 2.98
CA GLY A 12 0.65 -3.76 2.39
C GLY A 12 -0.37 -2.86 1.68
N GLY A 13 -0.04 -1.58 1.42
CA GLY A 13 -0.89 -0.65 0.67
C GLY A 13 -1.06 -1.06 -0.81
N ASP A 14 -1.79 -0.27 -1.60
CA ASP A 14 -2.17 -0.62 -2.98
C ASP A 14 -0.97 -0.92 -3.91
N LEU A 15 0.13 -0.18 -3.82
CA LEU A 15 1.32 -0.45 -4.63
C LEU A 15 2.06 -1.71 -4.15
N ALA A 16 2.24 -1.87 -2.85
CA ALA A 16 2.81 -3.06 -2.24
C ALA A 16 1.99 -4.31 -2.56
N THR A 17 0.67 -4.21 -2.53
CA THR A 17 -0.24 -5.30 -2.92
C THR A 17 0.01 -5.77 -4.34
N GLY A 18 0.23 -4.85 -5.30
CA GLY A 18 0.58 -5.25 -6.67
C GLY A 18 1.90 -5.99 -6.79
N ILE A 19 2.88 -5.66 -5.95
CA ILE A 19 4.17 -6.36 -5.85
C ILE A 19 3.95 -7.76 -5.24
N VAL A 20 3.34 -7.82 -4.06
CA VAL A 20 3.10 -9.06 -3.32
C VAL A 20 2.26 -10.05 -4.14
N HIS A 21 1.16 -9.56 -4.74
CA HIS A 21 0.30 -10.35 -5.62
C HIS A 21 1.11 -10.99 -6.75
N ARG A 22 1.97 -10.22 -7.44
CA ARG A 22 2.76 -10.72 -8.56
C ARG A 22 3.81 -11.75 -8.13
N LEU A 23 4.52 -11.49 -7.03
CA LEU A 23 5.51 -12.43 -6.47
C LEU A 23 4.86 -13.73 -6.02
N PHE A 24 3.75 -13.63 -5.29
CA PHE A 24 3.01 -14.81 -4.80
C PHE A 24 2.45 -15.65 -5.96
N ARG A 25 1.87 -15.01 -6.98
CA ARG A 25 1.39 -15.69 -8.18
C ARG A 25 2.50 -16.30 -9.02
N ALA A 26 3.72 -15.81 -8.91
CA ALA A 26 4.92 -16.40 -9.51
C ALA A 26 5.51 -17.56 -8.68
N GLY A 27 4.90 -17.90 -7.53
CA GLY A 27 5.28 -19.03 -6.69
C GLY A 27 6.32 -18.71 -5.60
N PHE A 28 6.59 -17.43 -5.35
CA PHE A 28 7.48 -17.03 -4.26
C PHE A 28 6.72 -16.91 -2.94
N PRO A 29 7.21 -17.50 -1.83
CA PRO A 29 6.69 -17.25 -0.49
C PRO A 29 6.99 -15.81 -0.08
N VAL A 30 5.93 -15.06 0.24
CA VAL A 30 6.00 -13.65 0.64
C VAL A 30 5.31 -13.46 1.99
N LEU A 31 5.99 -12.78 2.92
CA LEU A 31 5.43 -12.24 4.16
C LEU A 31 5.30 -10.72 4.02
N VAL A 32 4.15 -10.18 4.41
CA VAL A 32 3.93 -8.73 4.48
C VAL A 32 4.13 -8.24 5.91
N LEU A 33 4.88 -7.15 6.08
CA LEU A 33 4.97 -6.42 7.35
C LEU A 33 4.22 -5.09 7.21
N GLU A 34 3.36 -4.78 8.18
CA GLU A 34 2.53 -3.59 8.13
C GLU A 34 2.47 -2.90 9.51
N THR A 35 2.01 -1.66 9.55
CA THR A 35 1.70 -0.96 10.79
C THR A 35 0.42 -1.50 11.43
N ASP A 36 0.19 -1.19 12.70
CA ASP A 36 -1.04 -1.51 13.43
C ASP A 36 -2.26 -0.69 12.97
N SER A 37 -2.02 0.45 12.32
CA SER A 37 -3.05 1.35 11.84
C SER A 37 -2.76 1.82 10.41
N PRO A 38 -2.88 0.94 9.40
CA PRO A 38 -2.62 1.28 8.01
C PRO A 38 -3.64 2.28 7.45
N ALA A 39 -3.14 3.21 6.62
CA ALA A 39 -3.89 4.34 6.10
C ALA A 39 -4.16 4.26 4.60
N ALA A 40 -4.40 3.08 4.08
CA ALA A 40 -4.70 2.92 2.66
C ALA A 40 -6.04 3.56 2.30
N ILE A 41 -6.05 4.48 1.35
CA ILE A 41 -7.32 5.03 0.82
C ILE A 41 -7.91 4.13 -0.27
N ARG A 42 -7.08 3.42 -1.05
CA ARG A 42 -7.53 2.42 -2.02
C ARG A 42 -7.69 1.05 -1.34
N ARG A 43 -8.51 1.01 -0.30
CA ARG A 43 -8.69 -0.15 0.60
C ARG A 43 -9.06 -1.43 -0.13
N GLN A 44 -9.92 -1.34 -1.16
CA GLN A 44 -10.40 -2.49 -1.93
C GLN A 44 -9.30 -3.25 -2.68
N VAL A 45 -8.10 -2.67 -2.78
CA VAL A 45 -6.94 -3.27 -3.44
C VAL A 45 -5.69 -3.23 -2.57
N SER A 46 -5.87 -3.28 -1.25
CA SER A 46 -4.78 -3.20 -0.28
C SER A 46 -4.82 -4.37 0.71
N PHE A 47 -3.75 -5.16 0.75
CA PHE A 47 -3.61 -6.25 1.72
C PHE A 47 -3.50 -5.74 3.16
N SER A 48 -3.13 -4.47 3.35
CA SER A 48 -3.10 -3.83 4.67
C SER A 48 -4.45 -3.87 5.40
N GLU A 49 -5.58 -3.99 4.69
CA GLU A 49 -6.89 -4.15 5.33
C GLU A 49 -7.01 -5.43 6.18
N ALA A 50 -6.16 -6.44 5.93
CA ALA A 50 -6.08 -7.63 6.78
C ALA A 50 -5.67 -7.31 8.23
N VAL A 51 -5.00 -6.18 8.48
CA VAL A 51 -4.70 -5.71 9.84
C VAL A 51 -5.98 -5.50 10.65
N TYR A 52 -7.02 -4.97 10.02
CA TYR A 52 -8.31 -4.69 10.66
C TYR A 52 -9.27 -5.87 10.62
N ASP A 53 -9.37 -6.51 9.45
CA ASP A 53 -10.45 -7.48 9.16
C ASP A 53 -9.98 -8.94 9.30
N GLY A 54 -8.69 -9.15 9.67
CA GLY A 54 -8.07 -10.49 9.75
C GLY A 54 -7.62 -11.01 8.39
N THR A 55 -8.38 -10.74 7.32
CA THR A 55 -8.05 -11.12 5.94
C THR A 55 -8.36 -10.00 4.95
N ALA A 56 -7.66 -9.98 3.81
CA ALA A 56 -7.96 -9.10 2.67
C ALA A 56 -7.70 -9.84 1.37
N THR A 57 -8.67 -9.85 0.45
CA THR A 57 -8.55 -10.55 -0.83
C THR A 57 -8.52 -9.55 -1.98
N VAL A 58 -7.49 -9.64 -2.82
CA VAL A 58 -7.31 -8.81 -4.03
C VAL A 58 -7.01 -9.71 -5.22
N GLU A 59 -7.84 -9.64 -6.25
CA GLU A 59 -7.70 -10.43 -7.49
C GLU A 59 -7.40 -11.93 -7.24
N GLY A 60 -8.11 -12.54 -6.28
CA GLY A 60 -8.02 -13.96 -5.99
C GLY A 60 -6.80 -14.38 -5.13
N VAL A 61 -6.01 -13.43 -4.65
CA VAL A 61 -4.99 -13.67 -3.62
C VAL A 61 -5.46 -13.10 -2.31
N THR A 62 -5.39 -13.91 -1.23
CA THR A 62 -5.80 -13.52 0.11
C THR A 62 -4.59 -13.32 1.00
N ALA A 63 -4.48 -12.15 1.63
CA ALA A 63 -3.59 -11.93 2.76
C ALA A 63 -4.32 -12.26 4.07
N GLU A 64 -3.60 -12.85 5.02
CA GLU A 64 -4.11 -13.21 6.34
C GLU A 64 -3.20 -12.69 7.44
N ARG A 65 -3.80 -12.02 8.42
CA ARG A 65 -3.08 -11.53 9.59
C ARG A 65 -2.67 -12.67 10.49
N ILE A 66 -1.36 -12.75 10.78
CA ILE A 66 -0.78 -13.65 11.77
C ILE A 66 -0.41 -12.89 13.05
N ALA A 67 -0.44 -13.61 14.18
CA ALA A 67 -0.13 -13.02 15.48
C ALA A 67 1.36 -13.06 15.85
N SER A 68 2.15 -13.90 15.17
CA SER A 68 3.53 -14.22 15.56
C SER A 68 4.44 -14.29 14.36
N ALA A 69 5.69 -13.83 14.53
CA ALA A 69 6.77 -13.86 13.55
C ALA A 69 7.52 -15.21 13.48
N ASP A 70 6.99 -16.28 14.07
CA ASP A 70 7.64 -17.58 14.00
C ASP A 70 7.45 -18.27 12.63
N LYS A 71 8.43 -19.11 12.26
CA LYS A 71 8.41 -19.79 10.97
C LYS A 71 7.21 -20.74 10.79
N ALA A 72 6.68 -21.30 11.88
CA ALA A 72 5.55 -22.23 11.80
C ALA A 72 4.28 -21.47 11.40
N SER A 73 4.00 -20.33 12.04
CA SER A 73 2.86 -19.46 11.70
C SER A 73 2.94 -18.94 10.26
N VAL A 74 4.12 -18.47 9.83
CA VAL A 74 4.35 -18.01 8.44
C VAL A 74 4.12 -19.15 7.45
N ASN A 75 4.73 -20.31 7.68
CA ASN A 75 4.62 -21.44 6.76
C ASN A 75 3.21 -22.01 6.68
N HIS A 76 2.48 -22.05 7.79
CA HIS A 76 1.09 -22.53 7.83
C HIS A 76 0.21 -21.75 6.85
N VAL A 77 0.25 -20.43 6.90
CA VAL A 77 -0.55 -19.57 6.00
C VAL A 77 -0.11 -19.70 4.54
N LEU A 78 1.22 -19.82 4.30
CA LEU A 78 1.75 -20.04 2.95
C LEU A 78 1.33 -21.40 2.36
N GLU A 79 1.31 -22.47 3.17
CA GLU A 79 0.88 -23.82 2.77
C GLU A 79 -0.61 -23.89 2.44
N GLU A 80 -1.41 -23.04 3.07
CA GLU A 80 -2.84 -22.88 2.74
C GLU A 80 -3.07 -22.01 1.48
N GLY A 81 -2.01 -21.57 0.80
CA GLY A 81 -2.09 -20.77 -0.41
C GLY A 81 -2.51 -19.33 -0.16
N ARG A 82 -2.19 -18.78 1.03
CA ARG A 82 -2.44 -17.39 1.42
C ARG A 82 -1.14 -16.66 1.73
N VAL A 83 -1.20 -15.34 1.76
CA VAL A 83 -0.06 -14.46 2.07
C VAL A 83 -0.13 -14.09 3.55
N PRO A 84 0.84 -14.50 4.40
CA PRO A 84 0.89 -14.04 5.78
C PRO A 84 1.15 -12.53 5.85
N LEU A 85 0.45 -11.85 6.76
CA LEU A 85 0.64 -10.45 7.09
C LEU A 85 0.84 -10.31 8.61
N LEU A 86 1.93 -9.66 8.99
CA LEU A 86 2.30 -9.42 10.39
C LEU A 86 2.29 -7.92 10.69
N VAL A 87 1.77 -7.54 11.84
CA VAL A 87 1.94 -6.19 12.37
C VAL A 87 3.33 -6.06 12.99
N ASP A 88 4.25 -5.45 12.23
CA ASP A 88 5.64 -5.24 12.61
C ASP A 88 6.21 -4.03 11.84
N PRO A 89 5.85 -2.79 12.22
CA PRO A 89 6.24 -1.57 11.50
C PRO A 89 7.75 -1.37 11.44
N GLU A 90 8.46 -1.79 12.48
CA GLU A 90 9.92 -1.62 12.60
C GLU A 90 10.72 -2.71 11.87
N GLY A 91 10.07 -3.82 11.47
CA GLY A 91 10.73 -4.96 10.84
C GLY A 91 11.56 -5.79 11.82
N SER A 92 11.18 -5.82 13.09
CA SER A 92 11.86 -6.57 14.16
C SER A 92 11.89 -8.08 13.89
N SER A 93 10.98 -8.59 13.07
CA SER A 93 10.94 -9.98 12.63
C SER A 93 11.98 -10.34 11.56
N ILE A 94 12.53 -9.36 10.84
CA ILE A 94 13.48 -9.60 9.73
C ILE A 94 14.72 -10.39 10.20
N PRO A 95 15.45 -9.97 11.26
CA PRO A 95 16.61 -10.72 11.72
C PRO A 95 16.28 -12.10 12.29
N LEU A 96 15.04 -12.32 12.75
CA LEU A 96 14.57 -13.60 13.26
C LEU A 96 14.26 -14.60 12.13
N LEU A 97 13.60 -14.12 11.10
CA LEU A 97 13.17 -14.93 9.94
C LEU A 97 14.29 -15.15 8.93
N LYS A 98 15.23 -14.19 8.84
CA LYS A 98 16.38 -14.23 7.92
C LYS A 98 15.91 -14.44 6.47
N PRO A 99 15.15 -13.50 5.89
CA PRO A 99 14.70 -13.61 4.51
C PRO A 99 15.88 -13.55 3.54
N ASP A 100 15.67 -14.07 2.35
CA ASP A 100 16.63 -13.93 1.25
C ASP A 100 16.48 -12.54 0.58
N ILE A 101 15.28 -11.96 0.62
CA ILE A 101 14.98 -10.68 -0.03
C ILE A 101 14.08 -9.83 0.88
N VAL A 102 14.41 -8.56 0.99
CA VAL A 102 13.52 -7.53 1.58
C VAL A 102 13.13 -6.53 0.50
N VAL A 103 11.83 -6.27 0.39
CA VAL A 103 11.28 -5.22 -0.50
C VAL A 103 10.63 -4.16 0.37
N ASP A 104 11.13 -2.93 0.38
CA ASP A 104 10.43 -1.81 1.02
C ASP A 104 9.50 -1.14 0.02
N ALA A 105 8.22 -1.34 0.23
CA ALA A 105 7.11 -0.76 -0.55
C ALA A 105 6.15 0.05 0.33
N ILE A 106 6.62 0.59 1.46
CA ILE A 106 5.85 1.47 2.36
C ILE A 106 5.42 2.75 1.63
N ILE A 107 6.27 3.23 0.69
CA ILE A 107 6.05 4.48 -0.08
C ILE A 107 5.97 5.71 0.83
N ALA A 108 6.72 5.73 1.90
CA ALA A 108 6.78 6.85 2.86
C ALA A 108 7.49 8.10 2.30
N LYS A 109 8.08 8.02 1.09
CA LYS A 109 8.85 9.10 0.45
C LYS A 109 10.12 9.49 1.18
N LYS A 110 10.48 8.74 2.18
CA LYS A 110 11.72 8.76 2.96
C LYS A 110 12.00 7.35 3.45
N ASN A 111 13.25 7.01 3.67
CA ASN A 111 13.63 5.75 4.29
C ASN A 111 13.17 5.72 5.76
N LEU A 112 12.44 4.67 6.14
CA LEU A 112 12.00 4.39 7.52
C LEU A 112 12.80 3.24 8.14
N GLY A 113 14.13 3.29 7.99
CA GLY A 113 15.05 2.33 8.62
C GLY A 113 15.32 1.07 7.81
N THR A 114 15.00 1.03 6.52
CA THR A 114 15.42 -0.07 5.64
C THR A 114 16.91 0.08 5.30
N ALA A 115 17.67 -1.01 5.46
CA ALA A 115 19.10 -1.05 5.24
C ALA A 115 19.53 -2.31 4.47
N LYS A 116 20.63 -2.23 3.74
CA LYS A 116 21.18 -3.32 2.92
C LYS A 116 21.46 -4.62 3.71
N GLU A 117 21.74 -4.47 4.99
CA GLU A 117 22.07 -5.59 5.88
C GLU A 117 20.86 -6.44 6.27
N MET A 118 19.63 -6.00 5.92
CA MET A 118 18.41 -6.72 6.27
C MET A 118 18.25 -8.05 5.53
N ALA A 119 18.83 -8.17 4.32
CA ALA A 119 18.79 -9.39 3.53
C ALA A 119 19.92 -9.41 2.50
N PRO A 120 20.23 -10.58 1.87
CA PRO A 120 21.16 -10.66 0.74
C PRO A 120 20.77 -9.79 -0.47
N LEU A 121 19.48 -9.49 -0.67
CA LEU A 121 18.99 -8.51 -1.63
C LEU A 121 17.95 -7.61 -0.97
N VAL A 122 18.17 -6.29 -1.02
CA VAL A 122 17.23 -5.29 -0.52
C VAL A 122 16.81 -4.36 -1.64
N ILE A 123 15.49 -4.23 -1.84
CA ILE A 123 14.89 -3.42 -2.92
C ILE A 123 14.04 -2.31 -2.31
N GLY A 124 14.37 -1.06 -2.60
CA GLY A 124 13.56 0.10 -2.23
C GLY A 124 12.63 0.53 -3.37
N VAL A 125 11.36 0.81 -3.09
CA VAL A 125 10.39 1.26 -4.08
C VAL A 125 10.08 2.75 -3.92
N GLY A 126 10.41 3.53 -4.93
CA GLY A 126 10.16 4.97 -4.98
C GLY A 126 11.22 5.81 -4.27
N PRO A 127 10.90 7.10 -4.02
CA PRO A 127 11.84 8.04 -3.43
C PRO A 127 12.10 7.77 -1.95
N GLY A 128 13.29 8.11 -1.50
CA GLY A 128 13.75 7.94 -0.13
C GLY A 128 14.90 6.96 0.01
N PHE A 129 15.25 6.27 -1.07
CA PHE A 129 16.35 5.30 -1.12
C PHE A 129 17.40 5.69 -2.15
N THR A 130 18.65 5.28 -1.89
CA THR A 130 19.78 5.37 -2.82
C THR A 130 20.34 3.97 -3.05
N ALA A 131 20.25 3.49 -4.30
CA ALA A 131 20.81 2.19 -4.69
C ALA A 131 22.34 2.20 -4.54
N GLY A 132 22.87 1.16 -3.92
CA GLY A 132 24.26 1.01 -3.55
C GLY A 132 24.63 1.56 -2.16
N GLU A 133 23.75 2.39 -1.56
CA GLU A 133 23.93 2.94 -0.21
C GLU A 133 22.96 2.30 0.78
N ASP A 134 21.67 2.68 0.73
CA ASP A 134 20.63 2.20 1.65
C ASP A 134 20.12 0.81 1.28
N VAL A 135 20.02 0.56 -0.03
CA VAL A 135 19.45 -0.65 -0.63
C VAL A 135 20.31 -1.09 -1.82
N ASP A 136 20.14 -2.32 -2.28
CA ASP A 136 20.87 -2.80 -3.47
C ASP A 136 20.27 -2.26 -4.76
N LEU A 137 18.92 -2.20 -4.83
CA LEU A 137 18.20 -1.75 -6.00
C LEU A 137 17.09 -0.76 -5.60
N VAL A 138 16.84 0.21 -6.49
CA VAL A 138 15.70 1.14 -6.36
C VAL A 138 14.78 0.98 -7.56
N VAL A 139 13.48 0.88 -7.34
CA VAL A 139 12.45 0.83 -8.39
C VAL A 139 11.70 2.16 -8.46
N GLU A 140 11.69 2.81 -9.63
CA GLU A 140 11.00 4.08 -9.84
C GLU A 140 9.49 3.93 -9.68
N SER A 141 8.90 4.81 -8.88
CA SER A 141 7.46 4.83 -8.65
C SER A 141 6.75 6.03 -9.28
N MET A 142 7.47 7.01 -9.83
CA MET A 142 6.86 8.15 -10.51
C MET A 142 6.29 7.75 -11.87
N ARG A 143 5.06 8.19 -12.18
CA ARG A 143 4.48 8.00 -13.51
C ARG A 143 5.29 8.73 -14.57
N GLY A 144 5.43 8.13 -15.73
CA GLY A 144 6.19 8.66 -16.88
C GLY A 144 7.07 7.59 -17.50
N HIS A 145 7.98 8.00 -18.35
CA HIS A 145 8.85 7.10 -19.14
C HIS A 145 9.68 6.14 -18.27
N ASN A 146 10.07 6.56 -17.07
CA ASN A 146 10.90 5.77 -16.17
C ASN A 146 10.09 4.98 -15.13
N LEU A 147 8.75 4.98 -15.16
CA LEU A 147 7.95 4.20 -14.24
C LEU A 147 8.43 2.73 -14.24
N ALA A 148 8.65 2.19 -13.05
CA ALA A 148 9.11 0.83 -12.82
C ALA A 148 10.55 0.53 -13.28
N ARG A 149 11.34 1.53 -13.70
CA ARG A 149 12.77 1.34 -14.00
C ARG A 149 13.53 0.91 -12.75
N ILE A 150 14.39 -0.08 -12.88
CA ILE A 150 15.30 -0.52 -11.83
C ILE A 150 16.60 0.28 -11.92
N PHE A 151 17.02 0.85 -10.80
CA PHE A 151 18.30 1.52 -10.64
C PHE A 151 19.23 0.67 -9.77
N THR A 152 20.45 0.47 -10.24
CA THR A 152 21.54 -0.19 -9.50
C THR A 152 22.46 0.83 -8.82
N THR A 153 22.30 2.11 -9.16
CA THR A 153 23.00 3.25 -8.56
C THR A 153 22.08 4.48 -8.57
N GLY A 154 22.20 5.34 -7.56
CA GLY A 154 21.40 6.55 -7.41
C GLY A 154 20.00 6.31 -6.91
N SER A 155 19.10 7.27 -7.09
CA SER A 155 17.78 7.34 -6.46
C SER A 155 16.64 7.48 -7.46
N ALA A 156 15.44 7.09 -7.07
CA ALA A 156 14.20 7.44 -7.78
C ALA A 156 13.96 8.96 -7.73
N LEU A 157 13.13 9.44 -8.65
CA LEU A 157 12.78 10.87 -8.72
C LEU A 157 12.11 11.33 -7.42
N PRO A 158 12.45 12.52 -6.92
CA PRO A 158 11.83 13.07 -5.71
C PRO A 158 10.31 13.20 -5.86
N ASN A 159 9.59 13.02 -4.76
CA ASN A 159 8.15 13.23 -4.76
C ASN A 159 7.81 14.70 -5.05
N THR A 160 7.01 14.94 -6.07
CA THR A 160 6.58 16.30 -6.45
C THR A 160 5.43 16.83 -5.60
N GLY A 161 4.74 15.97 -4.83
CA GLY A 161 3.50 16.32 -4.13
C GLY A 161 2.32 16.59 -5.06
N ILE A 162 2.49 16.43 -6.38
CA ILE A 162 1.44 16.66 -7.37
C ILE A 162 0.90 15.31 -7.82
N PRO A 163 -0.41 15.03 -7.62
CA PRO A 163 -1.04 13.82 -8.13
C PRO A 163 -0.97 13.76 -9.66
N GLY A 164 -0.90 12.55 -10.21
CA GLY A 164 -0.93 12.35 -11.66
C GLY A 164 -2.22 12.90 -12.28
N ASN A 165 -2.13 13.43 -13.50
CA ASN A 165 -3.31 13.89 -14.25
C ASN A 165 -4.19 12.68 -14.63
N ILE A 166 -5.48 12.77 -14.32
CA ILE A 166 -6.51 11.80 -14.72
C ILE A 166 -7.72 12.59 -15.22
N GLY A 167 -8.08 12.42 -16.48
CA GLY A 167 -9.23 13.09 -17.08
C GLY A 167 -9.17 14.63 -17.01
N GLY A 168 -7.98 15.23 -17.01
CA GLY A 168 -7.76 16.66 -16.89
C GLY A 168 -7.60 17.18 -15.45
N PHE A 169 -7.87 16.35 -14.44
CA PHE A 169 -7.77 16.72 -13.02
C PHE A 169 -6.48 16.20 -12.37
N THR A 170 -5.92 16.98 -11.46
CA THR A 170 -4.70 16.64 -10.70
C THR A 170 -4.96 16.72 -9.19
N LYS A 171 -4.74 17.89 -8.59
CA LYS A 171 -4.95 18.12 -7.15
C LYS A 171 -6.42 18.08 -6.78
N GLU A 172 -7.27 18.52 -7.66
CA GLU A 172 -8.71 18.65 -7.48
C GLU A 172 -9.39 17.30 -7.14
N ARG A 173 -8.85 16.20 -7.65
CA ARG A 173 -9.40 14.86 -7.42
C ARG A 173 -8.99 14.23 -6.09
N VAL A 174 -8.06 14.85 -5.35
CA VAL A 174 -7.54 14.35 -4.08
C VAL A 174 -8.03 15.19 -2.93
N LEU A 175 -8.79 14.57 -2.03
CA LEU A 175 -9.32 15.24 -0.87
C LEU A 175 -8.38 15.07 0.32
N HIS A 176 -8.14 16.18 1.02
CA HIS A 176 -7.38 16.22 2.25
C HIS A 176 -8.28 16.70 3.40
N ALA A 177 -8.05 16.17 4.58
CA ALA A 177 -8.81 16.50 5.78
C ALA A 177 -8.68 17.99 6.13
N GLU A 178 -9.81 18.68 6.27
CA GLU A 178 -9.83 20.09 6.68
C GLU A 178 -9.68 20.28 8.20
N ALA A 179 -9.89 19.22 8.97
CA ALA A 179 -9.71 19.17 10.43
C ALA A 179 -9.04 17.87 10.84
N ALA A 180 -8.49 17.82 12.06
CA ALA A 180 -8.14 16.58 12.73
C ALA A 180 -9.42 15.90 13.24
N GLY A 181 -9.43 14.55 13.30
CA GLY A 181 -10.59 13.82 13.83
C GLY A 181 -10.70 12.39 13.27
N TYR A 182 -11.91 11.85 13.40
CA TYR A 182 -12.27 10.49 13.03
C TYR A 182 -13.20 10.48 11.82
N MET A 183 -12.91 9.61 10.85
CA MET A 183 -13.70 9.50 9.63
C MET A 183 -15.00 8.76 9.84
N LYS A 184 -16.12 9.38 9.46
CA LYS A 184 -17.43 8.73 9.30
C LYS A 184 -17.81 8.74 7.84
N ASN A 185 -17.84 7.59 7.20
CA ASN A 185 -18.17 7.47 5.78
C ASN A 185 -19.69 7.54 5.55
N ILE A 186 -20.12 8.35 4.60
CA ILE A 186 -21.50 8.46 4.10
C ILE A 186 -21.64 7.69 2.79
N ARG A 187 -20.59 7.74 1.97
CA ARG A 187 -20.45 7.03 0.71
C ARG A 187 -19.35 5.96 0.81
N GLN A 188 -19.25 5.11 -0.20
CA GLN A 188 -18.27 4.02 -0.26
C GLN A 188 -17.44 4.12 -1.55
N ILE A 189 -16.33 3.36 -1.58
CA ILE A 189 -15.54 3.18 -2.80
C ILE A 189 -16.42 2.52 -3.86
N GLY A 190 -16.46 3.12 -5.05
CA GLY A 190 -17.30 2.70 -6.17
C GLY A 190 -18.57 3.53 -6.33
N ASP A 191 -18.98 4.32 -5.34
CA ASP A 191 -20.13 5.22 -5.51
C ASP A 191 -19.79 6.34 -6.50
N ILE A 192 -20.76 6.66 -7.36
CA ILE A 192 -20.73 7.83 -8.24
C ILE A 192 -21.32 9.00 -7.45
N VAL A 193 -20.62 10.13 -7.48
CA VAL A 193 -21.00 11.32 -6.72
C VAL A 193 -20.92 12.57 -7.59
N GLU A 194 -21.74 13.55 -7.28
CA GLU A 194 -21.70 14.88 -7.88
C GLU A 194 -20.80 15.82 -7.06
N LYS A 195 -20.18 16.80 -7.75
CA LYS A 195 -19.41 17.84 -7.07
C LYS A 195 -20.26 18.56 -6.02
N GLY A 196 -19.74 18.68 -4.79
CA GLY A 196 -20.42 19.28 -3.64
C GLY A 196 -21.29 18.31 -2.85
N GLU A 197 -21.41 17.04 -3.28
CA GLU A 197 -22.12 16.00 -2.53
C GLU A 197 -21.35 15.60 -1.28
N GLU A 198 -22.02 15.46 -0.12
CA GLU A 198 -21.41 15.00 1.12
C GLU A 198 -21.03 13.50 1.00
N ILE A 199 -19.74 13.19 1.11
CA ILE A 199 -19.22 11.82 1.00
C ILE A 199 -18.80 11.23 2.35
N ALA A 200 -18.47 12.10 3.32
CA ALA A 200 -18.05 11.71 4.65
C ALA A 200 -18.16 12.86 5.63
N ARG A 201 -17.94 12.58 6.91
CA ARG A 201 -17.84 13.56 8.00
C ARG A 201 -16.61 13.31 8.83
N ILE A 202 -15.95 14.35 9.30
CA ILE A 202 -14.82 14.28 10.23
C ILE A 202 -15.35 14.70 11.60
N TYR A 203 -15.49 13.71 12.50
CA TYR A 203 -15.96 13.94 13.86
C TYR A 203 -14.79 14.23 14.81
N GLU A 204 -15.02 15.11 15.78
CA GLU A 204 -14.00 15.43 16.81
C GLU A 204 -13.68 14.24 17.69
N LYS A 205 -14.66 13.39 17.97
CA LYS A 205 -14.55 12.29 18.92
C LYS A 205 -15.20 11.01 18.38
N MET A 206 -14.60 9.90 18.76
CA MET A 206 -15.17 8.57 18.61
C MET A 206 -14.84 7.78 19.88
N THR A 207 -15.81 7.07 20.41
CA THR A 207 -15.64 6.20 21.57
C THR A 207 -15.07 4.84 21.14
N GLU A 208 -14.61 4.03 22.09
CA GLU A 208 -14.05 2.69 21.81
C GLU A 208 -15.04 1.74 21.14
N ASP A 209 -16.33 1.92 21.38
CA ASP A 209 -17.39 1.15 20.73
C ASP A 209 -17.74 1.66 19.31
N GLY A 210 -17.00 2.64 18.81
CA GLY A 210 -17.18 3.20 17.46
C GLY A 210 -18.27 4.27 17.33
N THR A 211 -18.84 4.76 18.45
CA THR A 211 -19.85 5.82 18.42
C THR A 211 -19.22 7.19 18.17
N PHE A 212 -19.64 7.88 17.12
CA PHE A 212 -19.18 9.24 16.79
C PHE A 212 -19.93 10.29 17.59
N SER A 213 -19.21 11.31 18.06
CA SER A 213 -19.78 12.38 18.89
C SER A 213 -19.03 13.71 18.76
N GLY A 214 -19.64 14.78 19.27
CA GLY A 214 -19.12 16.14 19.13
C GLY A 214 -19.51 16.80 17.82
N SER A 215 -18.86 17.93 17.51
CA SER A 215 -19.03 18.60 16.23
C SER A 215 -18.35 17.79 15.10
N TYR A 216 -18.77 18.06 13.87
CA TYR A 216 -18.14 17.48 12.68
C TYR A 216 -17.95 18.51 11.58
N VAL A 217 -17.00 18.21 10.69
CA VAL A 217 -16.79 18.90 9.43
C VAL A 217 -17.26 18.01 8.30
N SER A 218 -18.13 18.51 7.42
CA SER A 218 -18.55 17.81 6.21
C SER A 218 -17.38 17.68 5.23
N VAL A 219 -17.28 16.52 4.57
CA VAL A 219 -16.35 16.26 3.48
C VAL A 219 -17.16 16.12 2.21
N GLU A 220 -17.03 17.09 1.31
CA GLU A 220 -17.75 17.13 0.04
C GLU A 220 -16.88 16.67 -1.11
N ALA A 221 -17.49 16.06 -2.13
CA ALA A 221 -16.83 15.69 -3.36
C ALA A 221 -16.32 16.95 -4.09
N SER A 222 -15.04 17.03 -4.32
CA SER A 222 -14.38 18.17 -4.98
C SER A 222 -14.66 18.25 -6.48
N ILE A 223 -14.96 17.11 -7.10
CA ILE A 223 -15.35 16.94 -8.50
C ILE A 223 -16.43 15.86 -8.59
N SER A 224 -17.24 15.86 -9.66
CA SER A 224 -18.09 14.72 -9.99
C SER A 224 -17.27 13.55 -10.49
N GLY A 225 -17.67 12.32 -10.17
CA GLY A 225 -17.01 11.08 -10.58
C GLY A 225 -17.18 9.93 -9.59
N ILE A 226 -16.29 8.95 -9.66
CA ILE A 226 -16.32 7.75 -8.82
C ILE A 226 -15.42 7.95 -7.60
N ILE A 227 -15.87 7.62 -6.42
CA ILE A 227 -15.01 7.49 -5.23
C ILE A 227 -14.09 6.28 -5.45
N ARG A 228 -12.86 6.54 -5.86
CA ARG A 228 -11.86 5.51 -6.13
C ARG A 228 -11.08 5.08 -4.89
N GLY A 229 -10.95 5.99 -3.96
CA GLY A 229 -10.28 5.77 -2.69
C GLY A 229 -10.96 6.57 -1.58
N LEU A 230 -11.10 5.94 -0.42
CA LEU A 230 -11.68 6.54 0.78
C LEU A 230 -11.07 5.87 2.00
N ILE A 231 -10.55 6.67 2.92
CA ILE A 231 -9.96 6.18 4.17
C ILE A 231 -11.00 5.38 4.97
N ARG A 232 -10.54 4.42 5.77
CA ARG A 232 -11.40 3.57 6.60
C ARG A 232 -12.21 4.40 7.59
N GLU A 233 -13.47 4.00 7.79
CA GLU A 233 -14.31 4.56 8.85
C GLU A 233 -13.65 4.35 10.21
N GLY A 234 -13.74 5.35 11.09
CA GLY A 234 -13.10 5.33 12.40
C GLY A 234 -11.60 5.64 12.40
N TYR A 235 -10.95 5.77 11.23
CA TYR A 235 -9.55 6.15 11.18
C TYR A 235 -9.34 7.56 11.73
N HIS A 236 -8.37 7.71 12.65
CA HIS A 236 -7.99 9.01 13.22
C HIS A 236 -6.83 9.63 12.45
N PHE A 237 -6.97 10.88 12.07
CA PHE A 237 -5.94 11.61 11.31
C PHE A 237 -5.82 13.07 11.73
N GLN A 238 -4.72 13.72 11.32
CA GLN A 238 -4.48 15.13 11.47
C GLN A 238 -5.01 15.92 10.26
N LYS A 239 -5.23 17.22 10.44
CA LYS A 239 -5.53 18.14 9.33
C LYS A 239 -4.48 18.02 8.23
N GLY A 240 -4.92 18.05 6.97
CA GLY A 240 -4.07 17.91 5.79
C GLY A 240 -3.78 16.47 5.38
N PHE A 241 -4.24 15.48 6.13
CA PHE A 241 -4.10 14.09 5.76
C PHE A 241 -4.93 13.77 4.52
N LYS A 242 -4.40 12.94 3.60
CA LYS A 242 -5.15 12.50 2.41
C LYS A 242 -6.20 11.48 2.80
N ILE A 243 -7.48 11.79 2.55
CA ILE A 243 -8.62 10.99 2.99
C ILE A 243 -9.41 10.34 1.86
N ALA A 244 -9.39 10.91 0.65
CA ALA A 244 -10.12 10.35 -0.48
C ALA A 244 -9.46 10.68 -1.83
N ASP A 245 -9.90 9.95 -2.87
CA ASP A 245 -9.49 10.11 -4.27
C ASP A 245 -10.71 9.87 -5.17
N ILE A 246 -11.08 10.84 -6.01
CA ILE A 246 -12.19 10.75 -6.96
C ILE A 246 -11.64 10.60 -8.37
N ASP A 247 -12.13 9.63 -9.13
CA ASP A 247 -11.81 9.47 -10.55
C ASP A 247 -12.96 10.04 -11.38
N PRO A 248 -12.71 11.06 -12.24
CA PRO A 248 -13.76 11.69 -13.04
C PRO A 248 -14.33 10.77 -14.13
N ARG A 249 -13.74 9.60 -14.34
CA ARG A 249 -14.12 8.68 -15.42
C ARG A 249 -15.04 7.58 -14.90
N GLU A 250 -16.34 7.74 -15.07
CA GLU A 250 -17.34 6.77 -14.59
C GLU A 250 -17.18 5.38 -15.23
N SER A 251 -16.62 5.29 -16.45
CA SER A 251 -16.30 4.02 -17.11
C SER A 251 -15.27 3.17 -16.35
N GLU A 252 -14.53 3.77 -15.42
CA GLU A 252 -13.44 3.13 -14.66
C GLU A 252 -13.89 2.48 -13.35
N LEU A 253 -15.21 2.33 -13.12
CA LEU A 253 -15.77 1.78 -11.89
C LEU A 253 -15.13 0.44 -11.48
N ALA A 254 -15.00 -0.50 -12.42
CA ALA A 254 -14.38 -1.80 -12.16
C ALA A 254 -12.93 -1.68 -11.67
N ASN A 255 -12.22 -0.61 -12.06
CA ASN A 255 -10.84 -0.36 -11.69
C ASN A 255 -10.66 0.14 -10.25
N CYS A 256 -11.76 0.46 -9.55
CA CYS A 256 -11.72 0.72 -8.11
C CYS A 256 -11.33 -0.54 -7.32
N PHE A 257 -11.62 -1.72 -7.86
CA PHE A 257 -11.48 -3.04 -7.21
C PHE A 257 -10.36 -3.89 -7.78
N THR A 258 -9.53 -3.33 -8.66
CA THR A 258 -8.42 -4.04 -9.29
C THR A 258 -7.07 -3.32 -9.11
N ILE A 259 -6.00 -4.11 -9.15
CA ILE A 259 -4.62 -3.62 -9.07
C ILE A 259 -4.35 -2.68 -10.24
N SER A 260 -3.82 -1.48 -9.97
CA SER A 260 -3.57 -0.47 -10.98
C SER A 260 -2.43 -0.85 -11.95
N ASP A 261 -2.44 -0.23 -13.13
CA ASP A 261 -1.34 -0.25 -14.11
C ASP A 261 0.02 0.03 -13.46
N LYS A 262 0.08 1.07 -12.62
CA LYS A 262 1.28 1.47 -11.90
C LYS A 262 1.76 0.36 -10.96
N ALA A 263 0.87 -0.21 -10.14
CA ALA A 263 1.21 -1.28 -9.20
C ALA A 263 1.64 -2.55 -9.94
N ARG A 264 0.98 -2.89 -11.07
CA ARG A 264 1.37 -4.01 -11.94
C ARG A 264 2.75 -3.82 -12.56
N SER A 265 3.07 -2.61 -13.05
CA SER A 265 4.37 -2.31 -13.65
C SER A 265 5.49 -2.43 -12.61
N ILE A 266 5.32 -1.80 -11.43
CA ILE A 266 6.30 -1.87 -10.33
C ILE A 266 6.47 -3.33 -9.87
N GLY A 267 5.37 -4.08 -9.70
CA GLY A 267 5.43 -5.49 -9.34
C GLY A 267 6.17 -6.35 -10.38
N GLY A 268 6.09 -5.98 -11.67
CA GLY A 268 6.86 -6.62 -12.74
C GLY A 268 8.36 -6.44 -12.57
N SER A 269 8.81 -5.23 -12.27
CA SER A 269 10.24 -4.94 -12.06
C SER A 269 10.79 -5.54 -10.77
N VAL A 270 9.99 -5.57 -9.70
CA VAL A 270 10.42 -6.29 -8.49
C VAL A 270 10.55 -7.79 -8.77
N LEU A 271 9.61 -8.39 -9.52
CA LEU A 271 9.72 -9.79 -9.93
C LEU A 271 10.97 -10.03 -10.81
N GLU A 272 11.28 -9.12 -11.75
CA GLU A 272 12.51 -9.19 -12.56
C GLU A 272 13.76 -9.22 -11.66
N ALA A 273 13.85 -8.30 -10.69
CA ALA A 273 14.98 -8.26 -9.75
C ALA A 273 15.09 -9.54 -8.90
N VAL A 274 13.95 -10.06 -8.42
CA VAL A 274 13.88 -11.33 -7.68
C VAL A 274 14.36 -12.50 -8.54
N CYS A 275 13.85 -12.59 -9.77
CA CYS A 275 14.27 -13.64 -10.70
C CYS A 275 15.77 -13.55 -11.06
N GLY A 276 16.30 -12.32 -11.24
CA GLY A 276 17.73 -12.10 -11.45
C GLY A 276 18.57 -12.62 -10.29
N TYR A 277 18.17 -12.34 -9.05
CA TYR A 277 18.85 -12.84 -7.85
C TYR A 277 18.81 -14.37 -7.70
N VAL A 278 17.67 -14.97 -8.08
CA VAL A 278 17.49 -16.45 -7.96
C VAL A 278 18.31 -17.22 -8.97
N ASN A 279 18.53 -16.64 -10.15
CA ASN A 279 19.19 -17.31 -11.28
C ASN A 279 20.67 -16.94 -11.44
N GLY A 280 21.16 -15.92 -10.74
CA GLY A 280 22.57 -15.51 -10.71
C GLY A 280 23.31 -16.13 -9.58
#